data_2f87d67f9843ec0da6a4c48a47a8d9ca
#
_entry.id   2f87d67f9843ec0da6a4c48a47a8d9ca
#
_cell.length_a   1.000
_cell.length_b   1.000
_cell.length_c   1.000
_cell.angle_alpha   90.00
_cell.angle_beta   90.00
_cell.angle_gamma   90.00
#
_symmetry.space_group_name_H-M   'P 1'
#
loop_
_entity.id
_entity.type
_entity.pdbx_description
1 polymer ?
#
loop_
_entity_poly.entity_id
_entity_poly.type
_entity_poly.pdbx_seq_one_letter_code
_entity_poly.pdbx_strand_id
1 'polypeptide(L)'
;MQNRQCPLIEVKNTTSRRLTQEAIELISSNRALRLNAMWLEVTGCSGNIISFLNSENPDLTYILTQLVNLTYNNTLMGAEGEFAFEQFLETLNTEFILLVDGAVSTKENGYYNIIANYKGKPITALEAIKTAGEKAKYVLAVGTCASHGGISAAKPNPSGSKSVQEVINRDVIRLPGCPCHPDWVVGTIAHLVGYGMPEVDNEGRPLLFYGVTIHDNCTRRGFFDKGIFSEKFGDEGCMFKLGCRGPVTKTDCPRRQWNGHVNWPIGVNTNCIGCSQAYFPDGMEPFVRY
;
A
#
# COMPACT_ATOMS: atom_id res chain seq x y z
N MET A 1 -38.92 -6.21 -3.72
CA MET A 1 -38.14 -6.94 -2.71
C MET A 1 -36.78 -6.27 -2.61
N GLN A 2 -36.55 -5.46 -1.59
CA GLN A 2 -35.27 -4.84 -1.34
C GLN A 2 -34.31 -5.91 -0.87
N ASN A 3 -33.24 -6.18 -1.67
CA ASN A 3 -32.14 -7.02 -1.24
C ASN A 3 -31.44 -6.34 -0.05
N ARG A 4 -31.78 -6.74 1.15
CA ARG A 4 -31.00 -6.41 2.35
C ARG A 4 -29.73 -7.25 2.29
N GLN A 5 -28.64 -6.64 1.83
CA GLN A 5 -27.31 -7.24 1.95
C GLN A 5 -27.00 -7.50 3.44
N CYS A 6 -26.34 -8.62 3.71
CA CYS A 6 -25.98 -9.00 5.06
C CYS A 6 -25.12 -7.89 5.72
N PRO A 7 -25.45 -7.39 6.93
CA PRO A 7 -24.70 -6.32 7.59
C PRO A 7 -23.20 -6.60 7.74
N LEU A 8 -22.79 -7.87 7.81
CA LEU A 8 -21.39 -8.29 7.89
C LEU A 8 -20.62 -8.09 6.57
N ILE A 9 -21.31 -8.08 5.42
CA ILE A 9 -20.71 -7.80 4.11
C ILE A 9 -20.54 -6.29 3.92
N GLU A 10 -21.46 -5.48 4.43
CA GLU A 10 -21.36 -4.02 4.39
C GLU A 10 -20.13 -3.46 5.10
N VAL A 11 -19.71 -4.05 6.21
CA VAL A 11 -18.54 -3.60 6.99
C VAL A 11 -17.22 -3.91 6.29
N LYS A 12 -17.18 -4.90 5.39
CA LYS A 12 -15.93 -5.39 4.79
C LYS A 12 -15.34 -4.49 3.70
N ASN A 13 -16.17 -3.69 3.01
CA ASN A 13 -15.72 -2.92 1.83
C ASN A 13 -16.29 -1.49 1.73
N THR A 14 -17.03 -1.04 2.73
CA THR A 14 -17.83 0.20 2.63
C THR A 14 -16.98 1.46 2.50
N THR A 15 -15.83 1.54 3.20
CA THR A 15 -15.07 2.81 3.24
C THR A 15 -14.45 3.14 1.88
N SER A 16 -13.68 2.23 1.27
CA SER A 16 -13.04 2.50 -0.02
C SER A 16 -14.07 2.67 -1.13
N ARG A 17 -15.11 1.83 -1.15
CA ARG A 17 -16.19 1.91 -2.13
C ARG A 17 -16.97 3.21 -2.03
N ARG A 18 -17.36 3.61 -0.83
CA ARG A 18 -18.06 4.88 -0.58
C ARG A 18 -17.21 6.07 -0.99
N LEU A 19 -15.95 6.13 -0.55
CA LEU A 19 -15.03 7.22 -0.91
C LEU A 19 -14.83 7.30 -2.42
N THR A 20 -14.70 6.16 -3.11
CA THR A 20 -14.57 6.12 -4.56
C THR A 20 -15.83 6.64 -5.26
N GLN A 21 -17.01 6.23 -4.81
CA GLN A 21 -18.28 6.71 -5.33
C GLN A 21 -18.42 8.22 -5.16
N GLU A 22 -18.16 8.72 -3.94
CA GLU A 22 -18.20 10.14 -3.64
C GLU A 22 -17.18 10.95 -4.47
N ALA A 23 -15.95 10.44 -4.66
CA ALA A 23 -14.95 11.08 -5.49
C ALA A 23 -15.40 11.19 -6.96
N ILE A 24 -16.00 10.12 -7.51
CA ILE A 24 -16.50 10.12 -8.88
C ILE A 24 -17.67 11.07 -9.05
N GLU A 25 -18.57 11.15 -8.09
CA GLU A 25 -19.68 12.12 -8.10
C GLU A 25 -19.14 13.56 -8.09
N LEU A 26 -18.07 13.83 -7.30
CA LEU A 26 -17.42 15.14 -7.29
C LEU A 26 -16.75 15.46 -8.64
N ILE A 27 -16.08 14.47 -9.27
CA ILE A 27 -15.47 14.64 -10.59
C ILE A 27 -16.56 14.88 -11.65
N SER A 28 -17.59 14.04 -11.71
CA SER A 28 -18.69 14.12 -12.67
C SER A 28 -19.48 15.43 -12.60
N SER A 29 -19.56 16.02 -11.39
CA SER A 29 -20.19 17.32 -11.15
C SER A 29 -19.24 18.52 -11.31
N ASN A 30 -18.02 18.33 -11.81
CA ASN A 30 -16.96 19.33 -11.92
C ASN A 30 -16.59 20.02 -10.60
N ARG A 31 -16.80 19.35 -9.45
CA ARG A 31 -16.42 19.84 -8.12
C ARG A 31 -15.06 19.32 -7.66
N ALA A 32 -14.51 18.32 -8.34
CA ALA A 32 -13.15 17.83 -8.19
C ALA A 32 -12.56 17.49 -9.55
N LEU A 33 -11.23 17.56 -9.66
CA LEU A 33 -10.52 17.15 -10.86
C LEU A 33 -10.05 15.71 -10.73
N ARG A 34 -10.15 14.96 -11.82
CA ARG A 34 -9.50 13.68 -11.98
C ARG A 34 -7.99 13.92 -12.02
N LEU A 35 -7.25 13.41 -11.02
CA LEU A 35 -5.82 13.63 -10.90
C LEU A 35 -5.02 12.68 -11.79
N ASN A 36 -3.92 13.18 -12.35
CA ASN A 36 -2.91 12.31 -12.94
C ASN A 36 -2.24 11.49 -11.83
N ALA A 37 -1.92 10.24 -12.14
CA ALA A 37 -1.20 9.34 -11.27
C ALA A 37 0.08 8.85 -11.97
N MET A 38 1.21 9.06 -11.33
CA MET A 38 2.49 8.49 -11.69
C MET A 38 2.81 7.39 -10.68
N TRP A 39 2.96 6.16 -11.14
CA TRP A 39 3.28 5.03 -10.27
C TRP A 39 4.65 4.45 -10.64
N LEU A 40 5.63 4.63 -9.76
CA LEU A 40 6.99 4.12 -9.90
C LEU A 40 7.15 2.83 -9.11
N GLU A 41 7.41 1.73 -9.82
CA GLU A 41 7.89 0.48 -9.21
C GLU A 41 9.41 0.51 -9.21
N VAL A 42 10.00 0.41 -8.02
CA VAL A 42 11.44 0.52 -7.83
C VAL A 42 12.03 -0.74 -7.21
N THR A 43 12.76 -0.69 -6.09
CA THR A 43 13.33 -1.91 -5.52
C THR A 43 12.27 -2.67 -4.71
N GLY A 44 11.47 -3.46 -5.39
CA GLY A 44 10.35 -4.24 -4.84
C GLY A 44 10.17 -5.57 -5.58
N CYS A 45 9.04 -6.22 -5.32
CA CYS A 45 8.69 -7.54 -5.89
C CYS A 45 7.48 -7.49 -6.82
N SER A 46 7.01 -6.32 -7.22
CA SER A 46 5.75 -6.07 -7.94
C SER A 46 4.48 -6.59 -7.23
N GLY A 47 4.59 -7.05 -5.98
CA GLY A 47 3.46 -7.60 -5.22
C GLY A 47 2.36 -6.59 -4.97
N ASN A 48 2.70 -5.29 -4.83
CA ASN A 48 1.72 -4.25 -4.59
C ASN A 48 0.92 -3.91 -5.86
N ILE A 49 1.56 -3.88 -7.03
CA ILE A 49 0.85 -3.68 -8.28
C ILE A 49 -0.04 -4.88 -8.61
N ILE A 50 0.44 -6.11 -8.39
CA ILE A 50 -0.36 -7.32 -8.56
C ILE A 50 -1.56 -7.31 -7.60
N SER A 51 -1.36 -6.91 -6.34
CA SER A 51 -2.45 -6.75 -5.39
C SER A 51 -3.47 -5.70 -5.86
N PHE A 52 -3.00 -4.56 -6.36
CA PHE A 52 -3.85 -3.51 -6.91
C PHE A 52 -4.68 -3.98 -8.12
N LEU A 53 -4.09 -4.81 -9.01
CA LEU A 53 -4.80 -5.42 -10.13
C LEU A 53 -5.94 -6.35 -9.70
N ASN A 54 -5.90 -6.89 -8.48
CA ASN A 54 -6.96 -7.70 -7.89
C ASN A 54 -8.05 -6.86 -7.19
N SER A 55 -8.14 -5.56 -7.47
CA SER A 55 -9.24 -4.72 -7.00
C SER A 55 -10.56 -5.18 -7.63
N GLU A 56 -11.59 -5.45 -6.81
CA GLU A 56 -12.87 -5.96 -7.29
C GLU A 56 -13.98 -4.91 -7.26
N ASN A 57 -13.99 -4.06 -6.24
CA ASN A 57 -15.02 -3.06 -6.05
C ASN A 57 -14.47 -1.74 -5.50
N PRO A 58 -14.14 -0.76 -6.37
CA PRO A 58 -14.23 -0.81 -7.83
C PRO A 58 -13.15 -1.68 -8.47
N ASP A 59 -13.42 -2.19 -9.68
CA ASP A 59 -12.42 -2.89 -10.48
C ASP A 59 -11.38 -1.92 -11.07
N LEU A 60 -10.27 -2.47 -11.59
CA LEU A 60 -9.19 -1.68 -12.15
C LEU A 60 -9.64 -0.79 -13.31
N THR A 61 -10.50 -1.29 -14.19
CA THR A 61 -11.00 -0.53 -15.35
C THR A 61 -11.73 0.71 -14.87
N TYR A 62 -12.58 0.57 -13.87
CA TYR A 62 -13.31 1.69 -13.29
C TYR A 62 -12.37 2.70 -12.61
N ILE A 63 -11.36 2.22 -11.87
CA ILE A 63 -10.37 3.07 -11.21
C ILE A 63 -9.61 3.91 -12.25
N LEU A 64 -9.07 3.28 -13.29
CA LEU A 64 -8.27 3.94 -14.31
C LEU A 64 -9.08 4.84 -15.26
N THR A 65 -10.38 4.56 -15.45
CA THR A 65 -11.21 5.35 -16.33
C THR A 65 -12.00 6.46 -15.63
N GLN A 66 -12.30 6.30 -14.34
CA GLN A 66 -13.19 7.20 -13.61
C GLN A 66 -12.50 7.94 -12.45
N LEU A 67 -11.54 7.31 -11.75
CA LEU A 67 -10.95 7.90 -10.54
C LEU A 67 -9.65 8.65 -10.80
N VAL A 68 -8.72 8.03 -11.53
CA VAL A 68 -7.40 8.60 -11.84
C VAL A 68 -7.05 8.46 -13.32
N ASN A 69 -6.15 9.31 -13.79
CA ASN A 69 -5.50 9.17 -15.08
C ASN A 69 -4.08 8.64 -14.85
N LEU A 70 -3.84 7.34 -15.07
CA LEU A 70 -2.50 6.74 -14.92
C LEU A 70 -1.64 7.18 -16.11
N THR A 71 -0.77 8.14 -15.88
CA THR A 71 0.07 8.76 -16.93
C THR A 71 1.41 8.05 -17.08
N TYR A 72 1.91 7.44 -16.02
CA TYR A 72 3.14 6.66 -16.03
C TYR A 72 3.06 5.49 -15.04
N ASN A 73 3.41 4.31 -15.53
CA ASN A 73 3.70 3.13 -14.71
C ASN A 73 4.64 2.21 -15.50
N ASN A 74 5.76 1.82 -14.92
CA ASN A 74 6.76 1.02 -15.62
C ASN A 74 6.39 -0.46 -15.82
N THR A 75 5.24 -0.91 -15.31
CA THR A 75 4.74 -2.28 -15.53
C THR A 75 3.47 -2.33 -16.39
N LEU A 76 2.53 -1.38 -16.19
CA LEU A 76 1.22 -1.43 -16.82
C LEU A 76 1.10 -0.63 -18.12
N MET A 77 2.02 0.29 -18.37
CA MET A 77 1.96 1.09 -19.60
C MET A 77 2.45 0.28 -20.80
N GLY A 78 1.86 0.55 -21.97
CA GLY A 78 2.28 -0.07 -23.24
C GLY A 78 3.48 0.63 -23.89
N ALA A 79 3.89 1.80 -23.41
CA ALA A 79 5.07 2.52 -23.87
C ALA A 79 6.34 1.94 -23.25
N GLU A 80 7.45 1.99 -24.00
CA GLU A 80 8.76 1.53 -23.53
C GLU A 80 9.89 2.49 -23.95
N GLY A 81 11.09 2.28 -23.38
CA GLY A 81 12.29 3.02 -23.72
C GLY A 81 12.18 4.53 -23.44
N GLU A 82 12.77 5.34 -24.32
CA GLU A 82 12.76 6.80 -24.19
C GLU A 82 11.35 7.39 -24.26
N PHE A 83 10.48 6.80 -25.09
CA PHE A 83 9.08 7.25 -25.21
C PHE A 83 8.32 7.11 -23.88
N ALA A 84 8.51 6.01 -23.15
CA ALA A 84 7.95 5.86 -21.82
C ALA A 84 8.47 6.91 -20.84
N PHE A 85 9.78 7.20 -20.90
CA PHE A 85 10.36 8.21 -20.02
C PHE A 85 9.93 9.64 -20.37
N GLU A 86 9.62 9.92 -21.64
CA GLU A 86 9.00 11.19 -22.05
C GLU A 86 7.64 11.40 -21.40
N GLN A 87 6.82 10.36 -21.25
CA GLN A 87 5.56 10.43 -20.50
C GLN A 87 5.78 10.75 -19.01
N PHE A 88 6.86 10.21 -18.41
CA PHE A 88 7.28 10.61 -17.06
C PHE A 88 7.59 12.10 -17.01
N LEU A 89 8.39 12.62 -17.94
CA LEU A 89 8.77 14.03 -17.99
C LEU A 89 7.57 14.96 -18.26
N GLU A 90 6.64 14.56 -19.12
CA GLU A 90 5.39 15.30 -19.38
C GLU A 90 4.54 15.37 -18.12
N THR A 91 4.40 14.27 -17.39
CA THR A 91 3.63 14.21 -16.13
C THR A 91 4.18 15.19 -15.10
N LEU A 92 5.49 15.39 -15.02
CA LEU A 92 6.13 16.36 -14.11
C LEU A 92 5.66 17.81 -14.31
N ASN A 93 5.06 18.14 -15.45
CA ASN A 93 4.54 19.47 -15.75
C ASN A 93 3.03 19.60 -15.49
N THR A 94 2.41 18.59 -14.89
CA THR A 94 0.99 18.55 -14.55
C THR A 94 0.79 18.48 -13.03
N GLU A 95 -0.44 18.60 -12.58
CA GLU A 95 -0.77 18.23 -11.20
C GLU A 95 -0.96 16.71 -11.12
N PHE A 96 -0.22 16.02 -10.25
CA PHE A 96 -0.25 14.56 -10.16
C PHE A 96 -0.02 14.02 -8.74
N ILE A 97 -0.46 12.79 -8.53
CA ILE A 97 -0.14 11.97 -7.35
C ILE A 97 1.04 11.07 -7.72
N LEU A 98 2.09 11.06 -6.90
CA LEU A 98 3.18 10.10 -7.01
C LEU A 98 2.91 8.90 -6.12
N LEU A 99 2.80 7.71 -6.70
CA LEU A 99 2.79 6.43 -5.99
C LEU A 99 4.15 5.77 -6.20
N VAL A 100 4.76 5.31 -5.11
CA VAL A 100 6.04 4.59 -5.17
C VAL A 100 5.85 3.22 -4.55
N ASP A 101 6.18 2.17 -5.30
CA ASP A 101 6.21 0.77 -4.89
C ASP A 101 7.65 0.27 -4.83
N GLY A 102 8.06 -0.22 -3.68
CA GLY A 102 9.43 -0.66 -3.43
C GLY A 102 10.28 0.36 -2.66
N ALA A 103 11.39 -0.10 -2.11
CA ALA A 103 12.35 0.74 -1.41
C ALA A 103 13.29 1.46 -2.40
N VAL A 104 13.93 2.53 -1.95
CA VAL A 104 14.81 3.33 -2.79
C VAL A 104 16.26 2.97 -2.50
N SER A 105 16.94 2.35 -3.45
CA SER A 105 18.39 2.08 -3.37
C SER A 105 19.18 3.37 -3.39
N THR A 106 20.09 3.56 -2.42
CA THR A 106 20.85 4.82 -2.29
C THR A 106 22.35 4.66 -2.50
N LYS A 107 22.91 3.46 -2.34
CA LYS A 107 24.34 3.21 -2.61
C LYS A 107 24.67 3.45 -4.08
N GLU A 108 25.93 3.82 -4.33
CA GLU A 108 26.43 4.14 -5.67
C GLU A 108 25.50 5.14 -6.40
N ASN A 109 25.04 6.18 -5.68
CA ASN A 109 24.10 7.18 -6.21
C ASN A 109 22.80 6.59 -6.82
N GLY A 110 22.37 5.44 -6.31
CA GLY A 110 21.16 4.78 -6.78
C GLY A 110 21.36 3.85 -7.99
N TYR A 111 22.59 3.62 -8.45
CA TYR A 111 22.87 2.79 -9.63
C TYR A 111 22.47 1.32 -9.50
N TYR A 112 22.10 0.86 -8.30
CA TYR A 112 21.49 -0.47 -8.12
C TYR A 112 20.07 -0.57 -8.68
N ASN A 113 19.43 0.56 -9.03
CA ASN A 113 18.11 0.58 -9.66
C ASN A 113 18.03 1.69 -10.70
N ILE A 114 18.17 1.33 -11.98
CA ILE A 114 18.03 2.21 -13.14
C ILE A 114 16.66 1.96 -13.74
N ILE A 115 15.81 2.99 -13.81
CA ILE A 115 14.45 2.90 -14.35
C ILE A 115 14.35 3.26 -15.82
N ALA A 116 15.33 3.97 -16.36
CA ALA A 116 15.37 4.37 -17.78
C ALA A 116 16.80 4.64 -18.24
N ASN A 117 17.00 4.56 -19.57
CA ASN A 117 18.12 5.22 -20.25
C ASN A 117 17.52 6.31 -21.15
N TYR A 118 17.87 7.56 -20.90
CA TYR A 118 17.32 8.68 -21.65
C TYR A 118 18.45 9.54 -22.25
N LYS A 119 18.45 9.68 -23.58
CA LYS A 119 19.50 10.38 -24.35
C LYS A 119 20.91 9.90 -23.98
N GLY A 120 21.06 8.58 -23.85
CA GLY A 120 22.32 7.93 -23.52
C GLY A 120 22.77 8.06 -22.06
N LYS A 121 21.91 8.54 -21.16
CA LYS A 121 22.20 8.64 -19.72
C LYS A 121 21.28 7.72 -18.94
N PRO A 122 21.81 6.90 -17.99
CA PRO A 122 20.99 6.14 -17.07
C PRO A 122 20.30 7.06 -16.07
N ILE A 123 19.01 6.84 -15.85
CA ILE A 123 18.20 7.53 -14.85
C ILE A 123 17.95 6.56 -13.71
N THR A 124 18.41 6.91 -12.51
CA THR A 124 18.21 6.07 -11.33
C THR A 124 16.81 6.28 -10.72
N ALA A 125 16.29 5.25 -10.04
CA ALA A 125 15.06 5.39 -9.26
C ALA A 125 15.18 6.48 -8.20
N LEU A 126 16.34 6.62 -7.58
CA LEU A 126 16.63 7.67 -6.59
C LEU A 126 16.45 9.09 -7.18
N GLU A 127 17.00 9.32 -8.38
CA GLU A 127 16.87 10.61 -9.08
C GLU A 127 15.41 10.89 -9.47
N ALA A 128 14.74 9.89 -10.06
CA ALA A 128 13.36 10.02 -10.49
C ALA A 128 12.40 10.29 -9.32
N ILE A 129 12.58 9.59 -8.19
CA ILE A 129 11.74 9.77 -6.98
C ILE A 129 11.96 11.16 -6.37
N LYS A 130 13.21 11.64 -6.29
CA LYS A 130 13.48 13.00 -5.81
C LYS A 130 12.81 14.04 -6.70
N THR A 131 13.03 13.94 -8.02
CA THR A 131 12.47 14.89 -8.98
C THR A 131 10.93 14.88 -8.98
N ALA A 132 10.31 13.70 -9.02
CA ALA A 132 8.86 13.58 -8.99
C ALA A 132 8.29 13.94 -7.62
N GLY A 133 8.96 13.55 -6.54
CA GLY A 133 8.54 13.83 -5.18
C GLY A 133 8.50 15.33 -4.84
N GLU A 134 9.42 16.13 -5.39
CA GLU A 134 9.40 17.59 -5.22
C GLU A 134 8.19 18.25 -5.91
N LYS A 135 7.74 17.70 -7.03
CA LYS A 135 6.68 18.28 -7.86
C LYS A 135 5.29 17.73 -7.61
N ALA A 136 5.19 16.49 -7.11
CA ALA A 136 3.91 15.84 -6.88
C ALA A 136 3.03 16.62 -5.91
N LYS A 137 1.71 16.65 -6.15
CA LYS A 137 0.74 17.20 -5.20
C LYS A 137 0.73 16.37 -3.92
N TYR A 138 0.67 15.05 -4.05
CA TYR A 138 0.73 14.08 -2.96
C TYR A 138 1.72 12.97 -3.29
N VAL A 139 2.35 12.41 -2.25
CA VAL A 139 3.24 11.25 -2.38
C VAL A 139 2.73 10.11 -1.52
N LEU A 140 2.52 8.95 -2.12
CA LEU A 140 2.08 7.72 -1.49
C LEU A 140 3.19 6.67 -1.57
N ALA A 141 3.63 6.16 -0.43
CA ALA A 141 4.51 5.01 -0.32
C ALA A 141 3.67 3.73 -0.19
N VAL A 142 3.55 2.98 -1.28
CA VAL A 142 2.70 1.78 -1.37
C VAL A 142 3.51 0.54 -1.00
N GLY A 143 3.01 -0.19 -0.01
CA GLY A 143 3.69 -1.36 0.53
C GLY A 143 4.75 -1.04 1.57
N THR A 144 5.15 -2.06 2.34
CA THR A 144 6.11 -1.89 3.45
C THR A 144 7.51 -1.52 2.95
N CYS A 145 7.91 -1.97 1.76
CA CYS A 145 9.20 -1.59 1.19
C CYS A 145 9.29 -0.07 0.95
N ALA A 146 8.29 0.52 0.33
CA ALA A 146 8.24 1.96 0.11
C ALA A 146 8.05 2.75 1.41
N SER A 147 7.21 2.24 2.33
CA SER A 147 6.86 2.93 3.58
C SER A 147 7.98 2.90 4.62
N HIS A 148 8.71 1.78 4.73
CA HIS A 148 9.65 1.51 5.83
C HIS A 148 10.96 0.83 5.39
N GLY A 149 11.19 0.64 4.08
CA GLY A 149 12.32 -0.14 3.58
C GLY A 149 12.01 -1.64 3.43
N GLY A 150 11.25 -2.21 4.36
CA GLY A 150 10.75 -3.58 4.32
C GLY A 150 11.81 -4.64 4.02
N ILE A 151 11.44 -5.66 3.25
CA ILE A 151 12.35 -6.76 2.87
C ILE A 151 13.56 -6.24 2.07
N SER A 152 13.38 -5.21 1.23
CA SER A 152 14.48 -4.64 0.43
C SER A 152 15.57 -4.00 1.28
N ALA A 153 15.22 -3.47 2.46
CA ALA A 153 16.15 -2.85 3.39
C ALA A 153 16.57 -3.79 4.54
N ALA A 154 16.06 -5.03 4.57
CA ALA A 154 16.45 -6.04 5.56
C ALA A 154 17.95 -6.32 5.50
N LYS A 155 18.53 -6.68 6.66
CA LYS A 155 19.96 -6.95 6.77
C LYS A 155 20.40 -8.09 5.84
N PRO A 156 21.53 -7.96 5.16
CA PRO A 156 22.61 -6.95 5.32
C PRO A 156 22.45 -5.67 4.52
N ASN A 157 21.33 -5.46 3.80
CA ASN A 157 21.00 -4.28 2.99
C ASN A 157 22.17 -3.79 2.09
N PRO A 158 22.63 -4.60 1.14
CA PRO A 158 23.81 -4.26 0.34
C PRO A 158 23.59 -3.07 -0.60
N SER A 159 22.36 -2.80 -1.03
CA SER A 159 21.99 -1.67 -1.89
C SER A 159 21.80 -0.35 -1.15
N GLY A 160 21.82 -0.36 0.20
CA GLY A 160 21.48 0.80 1.01
C GLY A 160 20.04 1.28 0.77
N SER A 161 19.12 0.33 0.59
CA SER A 161 17.70 0.61 0.40
C SER A 161 17.09 1.33 1.59
N LYS A 162 16.26 2.34 1.32
CA LYS A 162 15.59 3.20 2.30
C LYS A 162 14.11 3.34 1.95
N SER A 163 13.31 3.77 2.92
CA SER A 163 11.94 4.21 2.66
C SER A 163 11.91 5.47 1.79
N VAL A 164 10.76 5.74 1.16
CA VAL A 164 10.56 6.95 0.36
C VAL A 164 10.74 8.21 1.22
N GLN A 165 10.21 8.21 2.45
CA GLN A 165 10.32 9.33 3.37
C GLN A 165 11.76 9.71 3.72
N GLU A 166 12.69 8.74 3.73
CA GLU A 166 14.10 8.98 4.03
C GLU A 166 14.88 9.61 2.87
N VAL A 167 14.32 9.60 1.66
CA VAL A 167 14.99 10.12 0.45
C VAL A 167 14.37 11.40 -0.09
N ILE A 168 13.15 11.75 0.34
CA ILE A 168 12.52 13.01 -0.03
C ILE A 168 12.19 13.84 1.23
N ASN A 169 12.32 15.17 1.12
CA ASN A 169 12.12 16.08 2.25
C ASN A 169 10.70 16.68 2.23
N ARG A 170 9.69 15.84 2.38
CA ARG A 170 8.29 16.25 2.48
C ARG A 170 7.43 15.13 3.05
N ASP A 171 6.18 15.45 3.42
CA ASP A 171 5.23 14.47 3.93
C ASP A 171 4.90 13.40 2.89
N VAL A 172 4.91 12.14 3.36
CA VAL A 172 4.57 10.94 2.60
C VAL A 172 3.44 10.20 3.29
N ILE A 173 2.37 9.93 2.55
CA ILE A 173 1.30 9.04 3.01
C ILE A 173 1.82 7.61 2.88
N ARG A 174 1.90 6.89 3.99
CA ARG A 174 2.43 5.52 4.02
C ARG A 174 1.30 4.50 4.06
N LEU A 175 1.33 3.58 3.14
CA LEU A 175 0.38 2.48 3.02
C LEU A 175 1.11 1.13 3.18
N PRO A 176 1.66 0.82 4.38
CA PRO A 176 2.43 -0.39 4.56
C PRO A 176 1.55 -1.64 4.49
N GLY A 177 2.11 -2.70 3.95
CA GLY A 177 1.57 -4.04 3.76
C GLY A 177 2.52 -4.82 2.86
N CYS A 178 2.61 -6.12 2.99
CA CYS A 178 3.47 -6.96 2.14
C CYS A 178 2.68 -8.16 1.62
N PRO A 179 1.91 -7.91 0.51
CA PRO A 179 1.68 -6.63 -0.18
C PRO A 179 0.69 -5.69 0.53
N CYS A 180 0.54 -4.46 0.01
CA CYS A 180 -0.51 -3.53 0.40
C CYS A 180 -1.88 -4.02 -0.09
N HIS A 181 -2.93 -3.83 0.71
CA HIS A 181 -4.29 -4.20 0.30
C HIS A 181 -4.80 -3.23 -0.79
N PRO A 182 -5.44 -3.72 -1.87
CA PRO A 182 -5.94 -2.86 -2.94
C PRO A 182 -6.86 -1.75 -2.45
N ASP A 183 -7.79 -2.06 -1.53
CA ASP A 183 -8.72 -1.07 -0.97
C ASP A 183 -8.02 0.05 -0.19
N TRP A 184 -6.86 -0.20 0.41
CA TRP A 184 -6.12 0.87 1.09
C TRP A 184 -5.56 1.88 0.10
N VAL A 185 -5.08 1.40 -1.05
CA VAL A 185 -4.59 2.26 -2.13
C VAL A 185 -5.76 3.04 -2.76
N VAL A 186 -6.80 2.33 -3.20
CA VAL A 186 -7.96 2.92 -3.87
C VAL A 186 -8.70 3.91 -2.96
N GLY A 187 -8.95 3.53 -1.71
CA GLY A 187 -9.64 4.40 -0.76
C GLY A 187 -8.82 5.63 -0.38
N THR A 188 -7.48 5.53 -0.32
CA THR A 188 -6.61 6.69 -0.08
C THR A 188 -6.64 7.63 -1.29
N ILE A 189 -6.52 7.11 -2.51
CA ILE A 189 -6.60 7.93 -3.73
C ILE A 189 -7.96 8.63 -3.81
N ALA A 190 -9.05 7.91 -3.57
CA ALA A 190 -10.40 8.48 -3.57
C ALA A 190 -10.57 9.57 -2.52
N HIS A 191 -10.01 9.38 -1.31
CA HIS A 191 -10.01 10.40 -0.28
C HIS A 191 -9.24 11.66 -0.72
N LEU A 192 -8.06 11.48 -1.35
CA LEU A 192 -7.26 12.61 -1.85
C LEU A 192 -7.99 13.41 -2.92
N VAL A 193 -8.72 12.74 -3.81
CA VAL A 193 -9.52 13.38 -4.87
C VAL A 193 -10.70 14.14 -4.28
N GLY A 194 -11.43 13.53 -3.34
CA GLY A 194 -12.66 14.10 -2.80
C GLY A 194 -12.45 15.10 -1.66
N TYR A 195 -11.48 14.85 -0.79
CA TYR A 195 -11.34 15.53 0.50
C TYR A 195 -9.93 16.05 0.80
N GLY A 196 -8.94 15.78 -0.05
CA GLY A 196 -7.53 16.10 0.23
C GLY A 196 -6.87 15.14 1.20
N MET A 197 -5.88 15.60 1.97
CA MET A 197 -5.08 14.78 2.88
C MET A 197 -5.95 14.06 3.91
N PRO A 198 -5.83 12.72 4.03
CA PRO A 198 -6.48 11.99 5.11
C PRO A 198 -5.81 12.28 6.46
N GLU A 199 -6.55 12.07 7.54
CA GLU A 199 -5.98 12.03 8.87
C GLU A 199 -5.04 10.82 9.00
N VAL A 200 -3.81 11.06 9.49
CA VAL A 200 -2.75 10.05 9.59
C VAL A 200 -2.26 9.88 11.02
N ASP A 201 -1.71 8.71 11.33
CA ASP A 201 -1.00 8.48 12.59
C ASP A 201 0.44 9.05 12.56
N ASN A 202 1.17 8.89 13.67
CA ASN A 202 2.55 9.37 13.82
C ASN A 202 3.56 8.76 12.82
N GLU A 203 3.17 7.69 12.14
CA GLU A 203 3.98 7.06 11.08
C GLU A 203 3.53 7.49 9.68
N GLY A 204 2.56 8.42 9.56
CA GLY A 204 2.04 8.87 8.27
C GLY A 204 1.05 7.89 7.61
N ARG A 205 0.45 6.97 8.38
CA ARG A 205 -0.52 5.98 7.87
C ARG A 205 -1.94 6.47 8.05
N PRO A 206 -2.82 6.40 7.02
CA PRO A 206 -4.20 6.83 7.14
C PRO A 206 -4.95 6.09 8.26
N LEU A 207 -5.53 6.83 9.21
CA LEU A 207 -6.30 6.26 10.31
C LEU A 207 -7.52 5.46 9.84
N LEU A 208 -8.02 5.74 8.64
CA LEU A 208 -9.07 4.99 7.96
C LEU A 208 -8.81 3.48 7.91
N PHE A 209 -7.52 3.08 7.80
CA PHE A 209 -7.11 1.68 7.61
C PHE A 209 -6.17 1.19 8.71
N TYR A 210 -5.43 2.10 9.34
CA TYR A 210 -4.36 1.79 10.30
C TYR A 210 -4.65 2.29 11.72
N GLY A 211 -5.89 2.74 12.00
CA GLY A 211 -6.28 3.28 13.30
C GLY A 211 -6.42 2.26 14.42
N VAL A 212 -6.50 0.96 14.11
CA VAL A 212 -6.72 -0.12 15.07
C VAL A 212 -5.71 -1.24 14.90
N THR A 213 -5.45 -2.01 15.97
CA THR A 213 -4.60 -3.21 15.85
C THR A 213 -5.39 -4.39 15.30
N ILE A 214 -4.70 -5.32 14.67
CA ILE A 214 -5.29 -6.62 14.28
C ILE A 214 -5.90 -7.31 15.48
N HIS A 215 -5.24 -7.26 16.62
CA HIS A 215 -5.67 -7.91 17.85
C HIS A 215 -7.02 -7.38 18.35
N ASP A 216 -7.30 -6.08 18.21
CA ASP A 216 -8.57 -5.47 18.65
C ASP A 216 -9.78 -6.03 17.90
N ASN A 217 -9.60 -6.42 16.64
CA ASN A 217 -10.67 -6.95 15.78
C ASN A 217 -10.50 -8.43 15.45
N CYS A 218 -9.60 -9.15 16.14
CA CYS A 218 -9.30 -10.55 15.88
C CYS A 218 -10.45 -11.44 16.33
N THR A 219 -10.89 -12.36 15.46
CA THR A 219 -11.93 -13.36 15.78
C THR A 219 -11.50 -14.30 16.90
N ARG A 220 -10.19 -14.42 17.17
CA ARG A 220 -9.62 -15.24 18.24
C ARG A 220 -9.33 -14.44 19.53
N ARG A 221 -9.76 -13.19 19.62
CA ARG A 221 -9.53 -12.33 20.81
C ARG A 221 -10.10 -12.96 22.07
N GLY A 222 -11.29 -13.56 22.01
CA GLY A 222 -11.92 -14.20 23.16
C GLY A 222 -11.12 -15.38 23.73
N PHE A 223 -10.31 -16.07 22.93
CA PHE A 223 -9.37 -17.09 23.44
C PHE A 223 -8.20 -16.46 24.17
N PHE A 224 -7.65 -15.34 23.65
CA PHE A 224 -6.60 -14.59 24.33
C PHE A 224 -7.03 -14.14 25.72
N ASP A 225 -8.21 -13.54 25.81
CA ASP A 225 -8.76 -13.01 27.07
C ASP A 225 -9.03 -14.12 28.12
N LYS A 226 -9.25 -15.35 27.65
CA LYS A 226 -9.40 -16.55 28.49
C LYS A 226 -8.10 -17.30 28.75
N GLY A 227 -6.96 -16.84 28.21
CA GLY A 227 -5.68 -17.53 28.33
C GLY A 227 -5.57 -18.85 27.55
N ILE A 228 -6.43 -19.06 26.55
CA ILE A 228 -6.45 -20.27 25.70
C ILE A 228 -5.60 -20.01 24.46
N PHE A 229 -4.42 -20.66 24.42
CA PHE A 229 -3.47 -20.47 23.34
C PHE A 229 -3.29 -21.74 22.50
N SER A 230 -3.14 -21.57 21.19
CA SER A 230 -2.76 -22.65 20.27
C SER A 230 -1.32 -23.10 20.55
N GLU A 231 -1.07 -24.40 20.55
CA GLU A 231 0.26 -25.00 20.66
C GLU A 231 0.86 -25.30 19.28
N LYS A 232 0.02 -25.56 18.29
CA LYS A 232 0.41 -25.78 16.89
C LYS A 232 -0.62 -25.16 15.94
N PHE A 233 -0.26 -25.05 14.65
CA PHE A 233 -1.21 -24.63 13.62
C PHE A 233 -2.35 -25.64 13.48
N GLY A 234 -3.57 -25.14 13.34
CA GLY A 234 -4.79 -25.95 13.29
C GLY A 234 -5.53 -26.03 14.61
N ASP A 235 -4.88 -25.76 15.74
CA ASP A 235 -5.55 -25.73 17.04
C ASP A 235 -6.55 -24.57 17.13
N GLU A 236 -7.62 -24.79 17.89
CA GLU A 236 -8.47 -23.71 18.37
C GLU A 236 -7.71 -22.92 19.45
N GLY A 237 -7.75 -21.62 19.39
CA GLY A 237 -7.07 -20.78 20.38
C GLY A 237 -6.37 -19.59 19.77
N CYS A 238 -5.81 -18.75 20.64
CA CYS A 238 -5.04 -17.58 20.20
C CYS A 238 -3.63 -18.01 19.79
N MET A 239 -3.18 -17.58 18.62
CA MET A 239 -1.86 -17.88 18.07
C MET A 239 -0.72 -17.01 18.66
N PHE A 240 -0.95 -16.29 19.77
CA PHE A 240 0.05 -15.41 20.36
C PHE A 240 1.35 -16.14 20.68
N LYS A 241 1.25 -17.34 21.29
CA LYS A 241 2.43 -18.18 21.63
C LYS A 241 3.14 -18.73 20.40
N LEU A 242 2.45 -18.84 19.26
CA LEU A 242 3.05 -19.24 17.98
C LEU A 242 3.77 -18.07 17.25
N GLY A 243 3.90 -16.90 17.87
CA GLY A 243 4.60 -15.77 17.28
C GLY A 243 3.70 -14.74 16.59
N CYS A 244 2.38 -14.79 16.80
CA CYS A 244 1.46 -13.82 16.22
C CYS A 244 1.81 -12.36 16.60
N ARG A 245 1.95 -11.48 15.60
CA ARG A 245 2.25 -10.05 15.76
C ARG A 245 0.99 -9.16 15.74
N GLY A 246 -0.20 -9.77 15.81
CA GLY A 246 -1.48 -9.05 15.82
C GLY A 246 -1.57 -7.92 16.85
N PRO A 247 -1.08 -8.08 18.11
CA PRO A 247 -1.13 -7.03 19.13
C PRO A 247 -0.39 -5.73 18.79
N VAL A 248 0.65 -5.81 17.96
CA VAL A 248 1.47 -4.64 17.56
C VAL A 248 1.21 -4.19 16.14
N THR A 249 0.42 -4.93 15.37
CA THR A 249 0.19 -4.66 13.95
C THR A 249 -1.08 -3.87 13.75
N LYS A 250 -0.95 -2.67 13.23
CA LYS A 250 -2.08 -1.78 12.93
C LYS A 250 -2.53 -1.97 11.49
N THR A 251 -3.68 -2.59 11.29
CA THR A 251 -4.44 -2.65 10.04
C THR A 251 -5.84 -3.18 10.31
N ASP A 252 -6.75 -2.99 9.37
CA ASP A 252 -8.11 -3.51 9.42
C ASP A 252 -8.30 -4.90 8.77
N CYS A 253 -7.20 -5.67 8.54
CA CYS A 253 -7.23 -7.00 7.93
C CYS A 253 -8.32 -7.95 8.45
N PRO A 254 -8.60 -8.05 9.77
CA PRO A 254 -9.67 -8.94 10.27
C PRO A 254 -11.06 -8.60 9.75
N ARG A 255 -11.31 -7.30 9.51
CA ARG A 255 -12.60 -6.79 9.02
C ARG A 255 -12.64 -6.77 7.50
N ARG A 256 -11.58 -6.26 6.87
CA ARG A 256 -11.51 -6.11 5.42
C ARG A 256 -11.35 -7.45 4.71
N GLN A 257 -10.46 -8.30 5.24
CA GLN A 257 -10.10 -9.59 4.64
C GLN A 257 -9.45 -9.43 3.24
N TRP A 258 -8.90 -10.51 2.73
CA TRP A 258 -8.18 -10.60 1.46
C TRP A 258 -8.90 -11.54 0.49
N ASN A 259 -8.43 -11.60 -0.76
CA ASN A 259 -8.91 -12.54 -1.77
C ASN A 259 -10.43 -12.46 -1.96
N GLY A 260 -10.93 -11.32 -2.41
CA GLY A 260 -12.36 -11.06 -2.53
C GLY A 260 -13.07 -10.96 -1.17
N HIS A 261 -12.37 -10.53 -0.12
CA HIS A 261 -12.89 -10.34 1.24
C HIS A 261 -13.39 -11.63 1.92
N VAL A 262 -12.79 -12.78 1.56
CA VAL A 262 -13.24 -14.09 2.09
C VAL A 262 -12.36 -14.66 3.19
N ASN A 263 -11.10 -14.23 3.29
CA ASN A 263 -10.16 -14.74 4.29
C ASN A 263 -9.08 -13.75 4.70
N TRP A 264 -8.32 -14.10 5.73
CA TRP A 264 -7.16 -13.36 6.23
C TRP A 264 -6.27 -14.31 7.04
N PRO A 265 -4.98 -14.00 7.28
CA PRO A 265 -4.01 -14.96 7.82
C PRO A 265 -4.50 -15.73 9.05
N ILE A 266 -4.91 -15.05 10.12
CA ILE A 266 -5.34 -15.74 11.35
C ILE A 266 -6.66 -16.51 11.14
N GLY A 267 -7.54 -16.02 10.26
CA GLY A 267 -8.79 -16.70 9.91
C GLY A 267 -8.57 -18.04 9.22
N VAL A 268 -7.45 -18.21 8.53
CA VAL A 268 -7.06 -19.46 7.85
C VAL A 268 -5.90 -20.19 8.53
N ASN A 269 -5.81 -20.05 9.85
CA ASN A 269 -4.86 -20.78 10.70
C ASN A 269 -3.37 -20.47 10.47
N THR A 270 -3.01 -19.27 10.02
CA THR A 270 -1.62 -18.78 10.07
C THR A 270 -1.55 -17.51 10.91
N ASN A 271 -0.47 -17.29 11.63
CA ASN A 271 -0.36 -16.10 12.48
C ASN A 271 -0.06 -14.83 11.68
N CYS A 272 -0.40 -13.68 12.25
CA CYS A 272 0.02 -12.40 11.72
C CYS A 272 1.54 -12.24 11.88
N ILE A 273 2.23 -11.93 10.79
CA ILE A 273 3.70 -11.74 10.76
C ILE A 273 4.12 -10.27 10.94
N GLY A 274 3.17 -9.35 11.09
CA GLY A 274 3.48 -7.94 11.29
C GLY A 274 3.88 -7.19 10.02
N CYS A 275 3.40 -7.60 8.86
CA CYS A 275 3.88 -7.15 7.55
C CYS A 275 3.70 -5.64 7.29
N SER A 276 2.86 -4.93 8.04
CA SER A 276 2.64 -3.48 7.93
C SER A 276 3.42 -2.66 8.97
N GLN A 277 4.34 -3.27 9.72
CA GLN A 277 5.09 -2.57 10.76
C GLN A 277 6.44 -2.07 10.29
N ALA A 278 6.91 -0.96 10.90
CA ALA A 278 8.16 -0.30 10.55
C ALA A 278 9.40 -1.22 10.66
N TYR A 279 9.36 -2.20 11.55
CA TYR A 279 10.47 -3.13 11.79
C TYR A 279 10.35 -4.45 11.03
N PHE A 280 9.39 -4.60 10.12
CA PHE A 280 9.26 -5.78 9.30
C PHE A 280 10.32 -5.78 8.17
N PRO A 281 11.03 -6.91 7.91
CA PRO A 281 10.88 -8.22 8.57
C PRO A 281 11.69 -8.39 9.86
N ASP A 282 12.88 -7.79 10.00
CA ASP A 282 13.89 -8.12 10.99
C ASP A 282 13.42 -7.97 12.46
N GLY A 283 12.63 -6.95 12.75
CA GLY A 283 12.10 -6.72 14.10
C GLY A 283 10.84 -7.51 14.43
N MET A 284 10.30 -8.28 13.48
CA MET A 284 9.10 -9.11 13.67
C MET A 284 9.42 -10.60 13.78
N GLU A 285 10.66 -11.00 13.51
CA GLU A 285 11.10 -12.39 13.60
C GLU A 285 11.25 -12.86 15.07
N PRO A 286 11.14 -14.17 15.34
CA PRO A 286 10.66 -15.18 14.41
C PRO A 286 9.15 -15.07 14.17
N PHE A 287 8.72 -15.33 12.93
CA PHE A 287 7.30 -15.25 12.56
C PHE A 287 6.49 -16.41 13.16
N VAL A 288 7.13 -17.53 13.42
CA VAL A 288 6.56 -18.72 14.07
C VAL A 288 7.47 -19.14 15.21
N ARG A 289 6.87 -19.53 16.32
CA ARG A 289 7.55 -20.13 17.48
C ARG A 289 7.03 -21.54 17.68
N TYR A 290 7.93 -22.48 17.92
CA TYR A 290 7.64 -23.89 18.22
C TYR A 290 7.96 -24.20 19.68
#